data_1f264b2b1b6494785ad0c7c89aa251a0
#
_entry.id   1f264b2b1b6494785ad0c7c89aa251a0
#
_cell.length_a   1.000
_cell.length_b   1.000
_cell.length_c   1.000
_cell.angle_alpha   90.00
_cell.angle_beta   90.00
_cell.angle_gamma   90.00
#
_symmetry.space_group_name_H-M   'P 1'
#
loop_
_entity.id
_entity.type
_entity.pdbx_description
1 polymer ?
#
loop_
_entity_poly.entity_id
_entity_poly.type
_entity_poly.pdbx_seq_one_letter_code
_entity_poly.pdbx_strand_id
1 'polypeptide(L)'
;MEKIKEKEAAEIITLFNLTKKSRKPIVTDNRFLFYRYLNEHGYTLKQIAKLFNTTHPNVLYGVRKSKQDSVLNKTNYVKNTEQLREYLNNNNTDLKRLEVIKNVKDVQQKLDVIIEKINAFNKVTI
;
A
#
# COMPACT_ATOMS: atom_id res chain seq x y z
N MET A 1 12.99 -0.27 -11.25
CA MET A 1 12.17 -0.93 -10.23
C MET A 1 11.76 -2.31 -10.70
N GLU A 2 11.91 -3.29 -9.84
CA GLU A 2 11.48 -4.65 -10.19
C GLU A 2 9.96 -4.74 -10.24
N LYS A 3 9.49 -5.41 -11.28
CA LYS A 3 8.08 -5.73 -11.45
C LYS A 3 7.64 -6.69 -10.35
N ILE A 4 6.59 -6.38 -9.60
CA ILE A 4 6.07 -7.32 -8.62
C ILE A 4 5.52 -8.57 -9.32
N LYS A 5 5.63 -9.71 -8.66
CA LYS A 5 5.19 -10.98 -9.22
C LYS A 5 3.66 -11.01 -9.32
N GLU A 6 3.15 -11.68 -10.36
CA GLU A 6 1.70 -11.83 -10.54
C GLU A 6 1.02 -12.46 -9.32
N LYS A 7 1.72 -13.37 -8.64
CA LYS A 7 1.22 -14.00 -7.42
C LYS A 7 0.98 -12.97 -6.31
N GLU A 8 1.92 -12.05 -6.11
CA GLU A 8 1.78 -10.98 -5.12
C GLU A 8 0.66 -10.03 -5.49
N ALA A 9 0.55 -9.68 -6.78
CA ALA A 9 -0.54 -8.85 -7.27
C ALA A 9 -1.90 -9.51 -7.01
N ALA A 10 -2.02 -10.80 -7.27
CA ALA A 10 -3.24 -11.56 -7.02
C ALA A 10 -3.60 -11.60 -5.53
N GLU A 11 -2.61 -11.74 -4.66
CA GLU A 11 -2.82 -11.71 -3.20
C GLU A 11 -3.36 -10.36 -2.74
N ILE A 12 -2.82 -9.26 -3.26
CA ILE A 12 -3.28 -7.91 -2.92
C ILE A 12 -4.71 -7.69 -3.43
N ILE A 13 -5.00 -8.11 -4.66
CA ILE A 13 -6.34 -8.02 -5.24
C ILE A 13 -7.36 -8.73 -4.35
N THR A 14 -7.03 -9.92 -3.88
CA THR A 14 -7.90 -10.71 -2.99
C THR A 14 -8.04 -10.07 -1.63
N LEU A 15 -6.93 -9.64 -1.04
CA LEU A 15 -6.91 -9.06 0.31
C LEU A 15 -7.77 -7.81 0.42
N PHE A 16 -7.75 -6.95 -0.61
CA PHE A 16 -8.50 -5.70 -0.62
C PHE A 16 -9.80 -5.78 -1.43
N ASN A 17 -10.17 -6.97 -1.91
CA ASN A 17 -11.41 -7.20 -2.71
C ASN A 17 -11.52 -6.27 -3.92
N LEU A 18 -10.40 -6.07 -4.63
CA LEU A 18 -10.34 -5.08 -5.71
C LEU A 18 -11.14 -5.47 -6.95
N THR A 19 -11.46 -6.75 -7.12
CA THR A 19 -12.28 -7.24 -8.26
C THR A 19 -13.76 -7.25 -7.96
N LYS A 20 -14.16 -6.90 -6.75
CA LYS A 20 -15.57 -6.87 -6.35
C LYS A 20 -16.33 -5.89 -7.22
N LYS A 21 -17.44 -6.33 -7.82
CA LYS A 21 -18.31 -5.48 -8.62
C LYS A 21 -19.11 -4.57 -7.69
N SER A 22 -18.48 -3.49 -7.28
CA SER A 22 -19.09 -2.49 -6.41
C SER A 22 -18.80 -1.11 -6.97
N ARG A 23 -19.78 -0.22 -6.90
CA ARG A 23 -19.62 1.18 -7.27
C ARG A 23 -19.27 2.05 -6.06
N LYS A 24 -19.09 1.44 -4.88
CA LYS A 24 -18.71 2.21 -3.70
C LYS A 24 -17.33 2.84 -3.90
N PRO A 25 -17.17 4.13 -3.56
CA PRO A 25 -15.90 4.84 -3.77
C PRO A 25 -14.70 4.16 -3.12
N ILE A 26 -14.87 3.55 -1.95
CA ILE A 26 -13.76 2.86 -1.29
C ILE A 26 -13.19 1.71 -2.13
N VAL A 27 -14.05 0.98 -2.84
CA VAL A 27 -13.61 -0.12 -3.72
C VAL A 27 -12.99 0.42 -5.00
N THR A 28 -13.66 1.38 -5.66
CA THR A 28 -13.19 1.92 -6.93
C THR A 28 -11.91 2.72 -6.78
N ASP A 29 -11.77 3.53 -5.73
CA ASP A 29 -10.57 4.31 -5.48
C ASP A 29 -9.35 3.41 -5.26
N ASN A 30 -9.50 2.34 -4.47
CA ASN A 30 -8.43 1.37 -4.24
C ASN A 30 -8.09 0.60 -5.52
N ARG A 31 -9.08 0.20 -6.30
CA ARG A 31 -8.86 -0.49 -7.58
C ARG A 31 -8.06 0.40 -8.53
N PHE A 32 -8.44 1.65 -8.68
CA PHE A 32 -7.76 2.60 -9.56
C PHE A 32 -6.35 2.91 -9.08
N LEU A 33 -6.16 3.03 -7.77
CA LEU A 33 -4.83 3.19 -7.20
C LEU A 33 -3.94 1.99 -7.54
N PHE A 34 -4.47 0.78 -7.44
CA PHE A 34 -3.69 -0.42 -7.74
C PHE A 34 -3.40 -0.56 -9.23
N TYR A 35 -4.30 -0.16 -10.10
CA TYR A 35 -4.02 -0.07 -11.54
C TYR A 35 -2.81 0.83 -11.79
N ARG A 36 -2.80 2.01 -11.18
CA ARG A 36 -1.70 2.96 -11.30
C ARG A 36 -0.40 2.37 -10.75
N TYR A 37 -0.45 1.77 -9.58
CA TYR A 37 0.70 1.16 -8.94
C TYR A 37 1.33 0.08 -9.83
N LEU A 38 0.53 -0.83 -10.36
CA LEU A 38 1.01 -1.88 -11.26
C LEU A 38 1.62 -1.31 -12.53
N ASN A 39 0.99 -0.29 -13.11
CA ASN A 39 1.50 0.35 -14.32
C ASN A 39 2.83 1.05 -14.06
N GLU A 40 2.98 1.72 -12.93
CA GLU A 40 4.24 2.36 -12.54
C GLU A 40 5.35 1.34 -12.24
N HIS A 41 4.99 0.11 -11.89
CA HIS A 41 5.93 -0.95 -11.58
C HIS A 41 6.16 -1.93 -12.72
N GLY A 42 5.85 -1.52 -13.94
CA GLY A 42 6.24 -2.28 -15.14
C GLY A 42 5.16 -3.12 -15.78
N TYR A 43 3.93 -3.13 -15.26
CA TYR A 43 2.83 -3.82 -15.91
C TYR A 43 2.23 -2.97 -17.02
N THR A 44 2.00 -3.57 -18.18
CA THR A 44 1.28 -2.89 -19.26
C THR A 44 -0.20 -2.81 -18.92
N LEU A 45 -0.92 -1.87 -19.55
CA LEU A 45 -2.36 -1.74 -19.36
C LEU A 45 -3.10 -3.03 -19.75
N LYS A 46 -2.62 -3.73 -20.77
CA LYS A 46 -3.16 -5.03 -21.18
C LYS A 46 -2.98 -6.10 -20.09
N GLN A 47 -1.82 -6.16 -19.49
CA GLN A 47 -1.53 -7.13 -18.43
C GLN A 47 -2.41 -6.85 -17.20
N ILE A 48 -2.59 -5.60 -16.84
CA ILE A 48 -3.46 -5.20 -15.72
C ILE A 48 -4.91 -5.56 -16.03
N ALA A 49 -5.37 -5.28 -17.25
CA ALA A 49 -6.73 -5.61 -17.67
C ALA A 49 -6.99 -7.12 -17.56
N LYS A 50 -6.01 -7.93 -17.91
CA LYS A 50 -6.10 -9.40 -17.80
C LYS A 50 -6.20 -9.85 -16.35
N LEU A 51 -5.40 -9.26 -15.45
CA LEU A 51 -5.42 -9.59 -14.02
C LEU A 51 -6.78 -9.29 -13.38
N PHE A 52 -7.42 -8.21 -13.80
CA PHE A 52 -8.71 -7.78 -13.25
C PHE A 52 -9.92 -8.25 -14.06
N ASN A 53 -9.68 -9.01 -15.13
CA ASN A 53 -10.73 -9.45 -16.05
C ASN A 53 -11.59 -8.27 -16.54
N THR A 54 -10.93 -7.23 -17.01
CA THR A 54 -11.56 -6.01 -17.50
C THR A 54 -10.92 -5.59 -18.82
N THR A 55 -11.26 -4.41 -19.31
CA THR A 55 -10.78 -3.91 -20.61
C THR A 55 -9.65 -2.90 -20.44
N HIS A 56 -8.82 -2.79 -21.48
CA HIS A 56 -7.73 -1.81 -21.53
C HIS A 56 -8.21 -0.37 -21.28
N PRO A 57 -9.30 0.11 -21.92
CA PRO A 57 -9.81 1.45 -21.63
C PRO A 57 -10.22 1.68 -20.18
N ASN A 58 -10.79 0.68 -19.53
CA ASN A 58 -11.16 0.77 -18.11
C ASN A 58 -9.93 0.97 -17.23
N VAL A 59 -8.86 0.23 -17.51
CA VAL A 59 -7.60 0.37 -16.76
C VAL A 59 -7.01 1.75 -16.99
N LEU A 60 -6.96 2.22 -18.23
CA LEU A 60 -6.44 3.54 -18.56
C LEU A 60 -7.22 4.64 -17.84
N TYR A 61 -8.54 4.55 -17.84
CA TYR A 61 -9.40 5.49 -17.11
C TYR A 61 -9.06 5.51 -15.62
N GLY A 62 -8.94 4.32 -15.01
CA GLY A 62 -8.62 4.20 -13.59
C GLY A 62 -7.26 4.78 -13.24
N VAL A 63 -6.25 4.53 -14.06
CA VAL A 63 -4.90 5.07 -13.87
C VAL A 63 -4.94 6.60 -13.90
N ARG A 64 -5.60 7.18 -14.89
CA ARG A 64 -5.74 8.64 -15.02
C ARG A 64 -6.51 9.24 -13.86
N LYS A 65 -7.60 8.60 -13.47
CA LYS A 65 -8.45 9.07 -12.36
C LYS A 65 -7.68 9.06 -11.04
N SER A 66 -6.93 8.00 -10.78
CA SER A 66 -6.10 7.89 -9.57
C SER A 66 -5.04 8.99 -9.53
N LYS A 67 -4.36 9.26 -10.65
CA LYS A 67 -3.38 10.34 -10.73
C LYS A 67 -4.02 11.71 -10.45
N GLN A 68 -5.16 11.97 -11.06
CA GLN A 68 -5.89 13.22 -10.88
C GLN A 68 -6.32 13.44 -9.42
N ASP A 69 -6.93 12.42 -8.83
CA ASP A 69 -7.42 12.50 -7.45
C ASP A 69 -6.27 12.64 -6.45
N SER A 70 -5.13 12.00 -6.73
CA SER A 70 -3.92 12.11 -5.91
C SER A 70 -3.33 13.52 -5.98
N VAL A 71 -3.21 14.09 -7.19
CA VAL A 71 -2.70 15.46 -7.39
C VAL A 71 -3.59 16.48 -6.71
N LEU A 72 -4.91 16.34 -6.84
CA LEU A 72 -5.87 17.24 -6.22
C LEU A 72 -6.02 17.01 -4.72
N ASN A 73 -5.40 15.96 -4.20
CA ASN A 73 -5.43 15.60 -2.78
C ASN A 73 -6.87 15.56 -2.24
N LYS A 74 -7.77 14.94 -2.99
CA LYS A 74 -9.18 14.82 -2.59
C LYS A 74 -9.30 14.04 -1.28
N THR A 75 -9.95 14.63 -0.29
CA THR A 75 -10.03 14.08 1.07
C THR A 75 -10.60 12.66 1.08
N ASN A 76 -11.69 12.42 0.35
CA ASN A 76 -12.30 11.09 0.30
C ASN A 76 -11.38 10.06 -0.35
N TYR A 77 -10.70 10.42 -1.43
CA TYR A 77 -9.75 9.54 -2.10
C TYR A 77 -8.59 9.17 -1.16
N VAL A 78 -8.01 10.16 -0.52
CA VAL A 78 -6.88 9.95 0.41
C VAL A 78 -7.30 9.02 1.55
N LYS A 79 -8.46 9.25 2.14
CA LYS A 79 -9.00 8.43 3.23
C LYS A 79 -9.31 7.00 2.77
N ASN A 80 -9.97 6.85 1.62
CA ASN A 80 -10.37 5.54 1.10
C ASN A 80 -9.18 4.66 0.72
N THR A 81 -8.06 5.26 0.30
CA THR A 81 -6.88 4.53 -0.17
C THR A 81 -5.78 4.42 0.88
N GLU A 82 -5.99 4.90 2.10
CA GLU A 82 -4.98 4.93 3.15
C GLU A 82 -4.39 3.56 3.46
N GLN A 83 -5.24 2.57 3.71
CA GLN A 83 -4.79 1.22 4.06
C GLN A 83 -4.01 0.57 2.92
N LEU A 84 -4.48 0.71 1.69
CA LEU A 84 -3.78 0.13 0.54
C LEU A 84 -2.44 0.83 0.31
N ARG A 85 -2.38 2.15 0.43
CA ARG A 85 -1.12 2.90 0.29
C ARG A 85 -0.10 2.46 1.34
N GLU A 86 -0.51 2.31 2.58
CA GLU A 86 0.36 1.83 3.66
C GLU A 86 0.87 0.42 3.36
N TYR A 87 -0.01 -0.47 2.93
CA TYR A 87 0.37 -1.83 2.58
C TYR A 87 1.40 -1.85 1.45
N LEU A 88 1.17 -1.08 0.40
CA LEU A 88 2.08 -1.02 -0.76
C LEU A 88 3.44 -0.42 -0.38
N ASN A 89 3.46 0.59 0.47
CA ASN A 89 4.70 1.20 0.94
C ASN A 89 5.51 0.24 1.81
N ASN A 90 4.86 -0.54 2.65
CA ASN A 90 5.53 -1.45 3.56
C ASN A 90 5.99 -2.74 2.91
N ASN A 91 5.36 -3.16 1.81
CA ASN A 91 5.62 -4.44 1.15
C ASN A 91 6.20 -4.29 -0.25
N ASN A 92 6.90 -3.20 -0.51
CA ASN A 92 7.39 -2.84 -1.84
C ASN A 92 8.39 -3.85 -2.41
N THR A 93 9.24 -4.45 -1.56
CA THR A 93 10.11 -5.58 -1.90
C THR A 93 10.34 -6.42 -0.65
N ASP A 94 10.65 -7.72 -0.83
CA ASP A 94 10.96 -8.60 0.29
C ASP A 94 12.14 -8.08 1.13
N LEU A 95 13.15 -7.51 0.48
CA LEU A 95 14.31 -6.94 1.16
C LEU A 95 13.92 -5.72 2.00
N LYS A 96 13.14 -4.80 1.44
CA LYS A 96 12.63 -3.65 2.20
C LYS A 96 11.73 -4.09 3.34
N ARG A 97 10.92 -5.12 3.12
CA ARG A 97 10.05 -5.69 4.13
C ARG A 97 10.85 -6.23 5.32
N LEU A 98 11.91 -7.00 5.05
CA LEU A 98 12.79 -7.53 6.07
C LEU A 98 13.53 -6.40 6.79
N GLU A 99 14.01 -5.40 6.05
CA GLU A 99 14.70 -4.25 6.59
C GLU A 99 13.79 -3.42 7.51
N VAL A 100 12.54 -3.18 7.10
CA VAL A 100 11.54 -2.47 7.91
C VAL A 100 11.25 -3.24 9.20
N ILE A 101 11.07 -4.55 9.13
CA ILE A 101 10.83 -5.39 10.32
C ILE A 101 12.02 -5.30 11.27
N LYS A 102 13.24 -5.39 10.75
CA LYS A 102 14.47 -5.26 11.54
C LYS A 102 14.54 -3.90 12.22
N ASN A 103 14.30 -2.83 11.49
CA ASN A 103 14.32 -1.46 12.03
C ASN A 103 13.27 -1.26 13.12
N VAL A 104 12.07 -1.80 12.95
CA VAL A 104 11.02 -1.73 13.97
C VAL A 104 11.43 -2.45 15.25
N LYS A 105 12.02 -3.63 15.14
CA LYS A 105 12.54 -4.37 16.30
C LYS A 105 13.66 -3.61 17.00
N ASP A 106 14.59 -3.04 16.27
CA ASP A 106 15.69 -2.26 16.82
C ASP A 106 15.17 -1.01 17.56
N VAL A 107 14.21 -0.30 16.99
CA VAL A 107 13.59 0.87 17.60
C VAL A 107 12.84 0.46 18.87
N GLN A 108 12.13 -0.64 18.86
CA GLN A 108 11.40 -1.13 20.03
C GLN A 108 12.36 -1.50 21.15
N GLN A 109 13.47 -2.17 20.87
CA GLN A 109 14.49 -2.49 21.85
C GLN A 109 15.09 -1.22 22.47
N LYS A 110 15.38 -0.22 21.65
CA LYS A 110 15.90 1.07 22.15
C LYS A 110 14.88 1.78 23.05
N LEU A 111 13.60 1.74 22.69
CA LEU A 111 12.53 2.30 23.50
C LEU A 111 12.40 1.59 24.84
N ASP A 112 12.48 0.26 24.86
CA ASP A 112 12.41 -0.54 26.09
C ASP A 112 13.56 -0.19 27.03
N VAL A 113 14.78 -0.04 26.50
CA VAL A 113 15.96 0.36 27.30
C VAL A 113 15.77 1.77 27.88
N ILE A 114 15.24 2.70 27.09
CA ILE A 114 14.96 4.07 27.57
C ILE A 114 13.92 4.06 28.69
N ILE A 115 12.86 3.29 28.54
CA ILE A 115 11.81 3.15 29.56
C ILE A 115 12.40 2.58 30.85
N GLU A 116 13.23 1.56 30.77
CA GLU A 116 13.91 1.00 31.94
C GLU A 116 14.79 2.04 32.65
N LYS A 117 15.55 2.83 31.89
CA LYS A 117 16.39 3.89 32.45
C LYS A 117 15.57 4.96 33.13
N ILE A 118 14.44 5.37 32.53
CA ILE A 118 13.54 6.36 33.12
C ILE A 118 12.93 5.82 34.42
N ASN A 119 12.48 4.57 34.43
CA ASN A 119 11.91 3.94 35.61
C ASN A 119 12.94 3.81 36.74
N ALA A 120 14.16 3.41 36.41
CA ALA A 120 15.25 3.35 37.38
C ALA A 120 15.58 4.73 37.96
N PHE A 121 15.62 5.75 37.11
CA PHE A 121 15.84 7.14 37.53
C PHE A 121 14.73 7.61 38.47
N ASN A 122 13.47 7.35 38.13
CA ASN A 122 12.33 7.74 38.97
C ASN A 122 12.36 7.01 40.33
N LYS A 123 12.81 5.77 40.39
CA LYS A 123 12.95 5.05 41.65
C LYS A 123 14.05 5.63 42.54
N VAL A 124 15.12 6.14 41.94
CA VAL A 124 16.23 6.72 42.66
C VAL A 124 15.90 8.12 43.21
N THR A 125 15.04 8.85 42.52
CA THR A 125 14.66 10.21 42.90
C THR A 125 13.50 10.30 43.89
N ILE A 126 12.89 9.19 44.20
CA ILE A 126 11.89 9.08 45.25
C ILE A 126 12.60 8.64 46.56
#